data_5a27611f2fbd5746f031670176fa0b52
#
_entry.id   5a27611f2fbd5746f031670176fa0b52
#
_cell.length_a   1.000
_cell.length_b   1.000
_cell.length_c   1.000
_cell.angle_alpha   90.00
_cell.angle_beta   90.00
_cell.angle_gamma   90.00
#
_symmetry.space_group_name_H-M   'P 1'
#
loop_
_entity.id
_entity.type
_entity.pdbx_description
1 polymer ?
#
loop_
_entity_poly.entity_id
_entity_poly.type
_entity_poly.pdbx_seq_one_letter_code
_entity_poly.pdbx_strand_id
1 'polypeptide(L)'
;MNLSLLKNDPNVVAIVLFGSHARNDSDDYSDKDIFVLCSCTDMLELMKIKKKFTKLSAGSSLGVCCYRRIDAEAMANIGSLFMWHLKLQGRVVFSKRHILEDVLEKLQPYRRHKEDLRYYGELLADVIDSYEKRSMLSEFDMSVLFTIARNTCILLCHSLGNPKFGRSNAYLYALSVYKEIFPLDDWVYPFLCSQKLLYERGIRINRDGIKNHPPRIVIDQIQSLLEFAERNCG
;
A
#
# COMPACT_ATOMS: atom_id res chain seq x y z
N MET A 1 8.86 -4.46 21.10
CA MET A 1 8.04 -5.65 20.71
C MET A 1 8.89 -6.90 20.85
N ASN A 2 8.43 -7.91 21.59
CA ASN A 2 9.18 -9.16 21.76
C ASN A 2 8.91 -10.12 20.58
N LEU A 3 9.68 -9.99 19.50
CA LEU A 3 9.60 -10.87 18.31
C LEU A 3 10.10 -12.29 18.58
N SER A 4 10.66 -12.58 19.77
CA SER A 4 11.22 -13.90 20.09
C SER A 4 10.17 -15.01 20.06
N LEU A 5 8.95 -14.74 20.54
CA LEU A 5 7.84 -15.70 20.51
C LEU A 5 7.43 -16.09 19.07
N LEU A 6 7.63 -15.20 18.13
CA LEU A 6 7.28 -15.40 16.73
C LEU A 6 8.39 -16.13 15.96
N LYS A 7 9.64 -15.82 16.27
CA LYS A 7 10.81 -16.53 15.71
C LYS A 7 10.84 -18.00 16.13
N ASN A 8 10.23 -18.32 17.25
CA ASN A 8 10.15 -19.69 17.79
C ASN A 8 8.99 -20.51 17.20
N ASP A 9 8.06 -19.91 16.46
CA ASP A 9 7.02 -20.68 15.76
C ASP A 9 7.67 -21.50 14.63
N PRO A 10 7.49 -22.84 14.60
CA PRO A 10 8.14 -23.69 13.62
C PRO A 10 7.75 -23.34 12.18
N ASN A 11 6.54 -22.85 11.97
CA ASN A 11 6.01 -22.46 10.67
C ASN A 11 6.45 -21.06 10.21
N VAL A 12 6.99 -20.21 11.08
CA VAL A 12 7.54 -18.92 10.68
C VAL A 12 8.94 -19.10 10.13
N VAL A 13 9.14 -18.76 8.86
CA VAL A 13 10.42 -18.92 8.15
C VAL A 13 11.13 -17.61 7.84
N ALA A 14 10.40 -16.51 7.71
CA ALA A 14 11.00 -15.20 7.64
C ALA A 14 10.10 -14.11 8.22
N ILE A 15 10.71 -13.03 8.72
CA ILE A 15 10.06 -11.81 9.19
C ILE A 15 10.80 -10.63 8.58
N VAL A 16 10.07 -9.77 7.88
CA VAL A 16 10.59 -8.56 7.24
C VAL A 16 9.86 -7.34 7.78
N LEU A 17 10.57 -6.37 8.27
CA LEU A 17 10.04 -5.04 8.50
C LEU A 17 10.02 -4.30 7.16
N PHE A 18 8.90 -3.68 6.82
CA PHE A 18 8.75 -2.88 5.60
C PHE A 18 8.01 -1.57 5.89
N GLY A 19 7.65 -0.83 4.84
CA GLY A 19 6.98 0.45 5.02
C GLY A 19 7.90 1.56 5.56
N SER A 20 7.33 2.58 6.18
CA SER A 20 8.01 3.80 6.61
C SER A 20 9.12 3.54 7.65
N HIS A 21 8.88 2.63 8.59
CA HIS A 21 9.88 2.28 9.60
C HIS A 21 11.12 1.53 9.04
N ALA A 22 10.95 0.80 7.94
CA ALA A 22 12.11 0.18 7.27
C ALA A 22 12.94 1.21 6.50
N ARG A 23 12.29 2.23 5.94
CA ARG A 23 12.93 3.33 5.20
C ARG A 23 13.48 4.44 6.08
N ASN A 24 13.17 4.46 7.39
CA ASN A 24 13.46 5.54 8.32
C ASN A 24 12.79 6.89 7.96
N ASP A 25 11.61 6.85 7.32
CA ASP A 25 10.77 8.01 6.99
C ASP A 25 9.41 7.96 7.71
N SER A 26 9.35 7.26 8.85
CA SER A 26 8.15 7.17 9.69
C SER A 26 7.84 8.48 10.39
N ASP A 27 6.56 8.82 10.44
CA ASP A 27 5.99 9.91 11.23
C ASP A 27 5.28 9.37 12.48
N ASP A 28 4.73 10.26 13.31
CA ASP A 28 3.99 9.91 14.53
C ASP A 28 2.72 9.08 14.25
N TYR A 29 2.29 9.05 12.99
CA TYR A 29 1.12 8.32 12.50
C TYR A 29 1.48 7.04 11.74
N SER A 30 2.72 6.62 11.79
CA SER A 30 3.20 5.45 11.03
C SER A 30 3.10 4.17 11.83
N ASP A 31 2.49 3.13 11.23
CA ASP A 31 2.55 1.78 11.78
C ASP A 31 3.88 1.12 11.46
N LYS A 32 4.26 0.17 12.28
CA LYS A 32 5.33 -0.77 11.95
C LYS A 32 4.75 -1.91 11.12
N ASP A 33 5.04 -1.93 9.84
CA ASP A 33 4.55 -2.97 8.93
C ASP A 33 5.49 -4.17 8.93
N ILE A 34 4.93 -5.37 9.19
CA ILE A 34 5.68 -6.62 9.22
C ILE A 34 5.07 -7.61 8.23
N PHE A 35 5.92 -8.10 7.35
CA PHE A 35 5.65 -9.26 6.52
C PHE A 35 6.17 -10.51 7.21
N VAL A 36 5.34 -11.56 7.26
CA VAL A 36 5.67 -12.87 7.83
C VAL A 36 5.50 -13.93 6.78
N LEU A 37 6.59 -14.59 6.44
CA LEU A 37 6.57 -15.76 5.55
C LEU A 37 6.45 -17.04 6.38
N CYS A 38 5.48 -17.87 5.99
CA CYS A 38 5.17 -19.11 6.69
C CYS A 38 5.37 -20.32 5.77
N SER A 39 5.92 -21.41 6.32
CA SER A 39 6.10 -22.69 5.62
C SER A 39 4.85 -23.58 5.64
N CYS A 40 3.81 -23.23 6.42
CA CYS A 40 2.57 -23.99 6.44
C CYS A 40 1.91 -24.03 5.06
N THR A 41 1.29 -25.14 4.73
CA THR A 41 0.54 -25.35 3.47
C THR A 41 -0.95 -25.10 3.67
N ASP A 42 -1.44 -25.29 4.91
CA ASP A 42 -2.84 -25.13 5.27
C ASP A 42 -3.18 -23.68 5.64
N MET A 43 -4.32 -23.20 5.14
CA MET A 43 -4.85 -21.88 5.42
C MET A 43 -5.28 -21.73 6.89
N LEU A 44 -5.78 -22.79 7.52
CA LEU A 44 -6.17 -22.75 8.94
C LEU A 44 -4.96 -22.54 9.86
N GLU A 45 -3.82 -23.15 9.52
CA GLU A 45 -2.56 -22.90 10.24
C GLU A 45 -2.10 -21.44 10.08
N LEU A 46 -2.17 -20.91 8.84
CA LEU A 46 -1.85 -19.51 8.59
C LEU A 46 -2.72 -18.57 9.42
N MET A 47 -4.02 -18.85 9.49
CA MET A 47 -4.96 -18.07 10.31
C MET A 47 -4.62 -18.13 11.81
N LYS A 48 -4.20 -19.30 12.32
CA LYS A 48 -3.75 -19.44 13.72
C LYS A 48 -2.51 -18.59 13.99
N ILE A 49 -1.54 -18.61 13.07
CA ILE A 49 -0.33 -17.78 13.15
C ILE A 49 -0.72 -16.30 13.13
N LYS A 50 -1.53 -15.87 12.16
CA LYS A 50 -2.02 -14.49 12.05
C LYS A 50 -2.72 -14.03 13.34
N LYS A 51 -3.57 -14.88 13.94
CA LYS A 51 -4.24 -14.58 15.21
C LYS A 51 -3.27 -14.43 16.39
N LYS A 52 -2.18 -15.23 16.44
CA LYS A 52 -1.11 -15.03 17.43
C LYS A 52 -0.45 -13.65 17.27
N PHE A 53 -0.11 -13.26 16.03
CA PHE A 53 0.47 -11.95 15.76
C PHE A 53 -0.47 -10.81 16.15
N THR A 54 -1.76 -10.89 15.78
CA THR A 54 -2.76 -9.90 16.16
C THR A 54 -2.90 -9.73 17.67
N LYS A 55 -2.85 -10.84 18.43
CA LYS A 55 -2.88 -10.76 19.89
C LYS A 55 -1.62 -10.11 20.48
N LEU A 56 -0.46 -10.38 19.90
CA LEU A 56 0.81 -9.80 20.36
C LEU A 56 0.96 -8.32 19.97
N SER A 57 0.23 -7.89 18.95
CA SER A 57 0.19 -6.50 18.50
C SER A 57 -0.93 -5.68 19.12
N ALA A 58 -1.80 -6.29 19.93
CA ALA A 58 -2.90 -5.59 20.60
C ALA A 58 -2.35 -4.41 21.42
N GLY A 59 -2.84 -3.20 21.13
CA GLY A 59 -2.37 -1.96 21.76
C GLY A 59 -1.08 -1.37 21.17
N SER A 60 -0.54 -1.93 20.08
CA SER A 60 0.60 -1.36 19.35
C SER A 60 0.22 -1.02 17.91
N SER A 61 0.82 0.04 17.34
CA SER A 61 0.70 0.39 15.93
C SER A 61 1.49 -0.60 15.06
N LEU A 62 0.99 -1.84 14.93
CA LEU A 62 1.65 -2.90 14.19
C LEU A 62 0.73 -3.49 13.13
N GLY A 63 1.06 -3.24 11.86
CA GLY A 63 0.47 -3.90 10.70
C GLY A 63 1.17 -5.25 10.44
N VAL A 64 0.42 -6.35 10.42
CA VAL A 64 1.00 -7.67 10.15
C VAL A 64 0.31 -8.33 8.97
N CYS A 65 1.09 -8.67 7.95
CA CYS A 65 0.64 -9.50 6.84
C CYS A 65 1.38 -10.85 6.85
N CYS A 66 0.62 -11.94 6.86
CA CYS A 66 1.14 -13.30 6.88
C CYS A 66 0.81 -13.97 5.54
N TYR A 67 1.81 -14.56 4.92
CA TYR A 67 1.67 -15.30 3.66
C TYR A 67 2.32 -16.68 3.77
N ARG A 68 1.70 -17.66 3.15
CA ARG A 68 2.34 -18.96 2.94
C ARG A 68 3.45 -18.81 1.89
N ARG A 69 4.45 -19.65 1.93
CA ARG A 69 5.51 -19.66 0.93
C ARG A 69 4.96 -19.77 -0.49
N ILE A 70 3.99 -20.66 -0.71
CA ILE A 70 3.36 -20.83 -2.02
C ILE A 70 2.68 -19.57 -2.54
N ASP A 71 2.02 -18.80 -1.66
CA ASP A 71 1.37 -17.55 -2.04
C ASP A 71 2.42 -16.47 -2.39
N ALA A 72 3.50 -16.38 -1.60
CA ALA A 72 4.60 -15.46 -1.87
C ALA A 72 5.35 -15.81 -3.16
N GLU A 73 5.57 -17.10 -3.46
CA GLU A 73 6.14 -17.55 -4.73
C GLU A 73 5.22 -17.22 -5.91
N ALA A 74 3.91 -17.41 -5.78
CA ALA A 74 2.95 -17.01 -6.80
C ALA A 74 2.99 -15.50 -7.06
N MET A 75 3.05 -14.68 -5.99
CA MET A 75 3.22 -13.23 -6.10
C MET A 75 4.55 -12.83 -6.75
N ALA A 76 5.63 -13.54 -6.46
CA ALA A 76 6.93 -13.32 -7.10
C ALA A 76 6.88 -13.66 -8.60
N ASN A 77 6.26 -14.77 -8.97
CA ASN A 77 6.14 -15.22 -10.35
C ASN A 77 5.31 -14.25 -11.24
N ILE A 78 4.35 -13.53 -10.68
CA ILE A 78 3.60 -12.48 -11.41
C ILE A 78 4.26 -11.09 -11.32
N GLY A 79 5.42 -10.98 -10.65
CA GLY A 79 6.12 -9.71 -10.50
C GLY A 79 5.42 -8.70 -9.59
N SER A 80 4.68 -9.14 -8.56
CA SER A 80 3.88 -8.27 -7.70
C SER A 80 4.66 -7.06 -7.17
N LEU A 81 4.08 -5.85 -7.27
CA LEU A 81 4.67 -4.62 -6.69
C LEU A 81 4.90 -4.72 -5.19
N PHE A 82 4.08 -5.50 -4.48
CA PHE A 82 4.30 -5.76 -3.06
C PHE A 82 5.59 -6.55 -2.82
N MET A 83 5.89 -7.57 -3.65
CA MET A 83 7.15 -8.30 -3.54
C MET A 83 8.35 -7.43 -3.95
N TRP A 84 8.19 -6.55 -4.93
CA TRP A 84 9.18 -5.52 -5.26
C TRP A 84 9.41 -4.55 -4.10
N HIS A 85 8.35 -4.14 -3.40
CA HIS A 85 8.47 -3.31 -2.20
C HIS A 85 9.31 -4.01 -1.12
N LEU A 86 9.03 -5.29 -0.84
CA LEU A 86 9.81 -6.08 0.12
C LEU A 86 11.28 -6.21 -0.32
N LYS A 87 11.54 -6.49 -1.60
CA LYS A 87 12.91 -6.66 -2.13
C LYS A 87 13.73 -5.37 -2.04
N LEU A 88 13.13 -4.24 -2.38
CA LEU A 88 13.84 -2.95 -2.49
C LEU A 88 13.95 -2.20 -1.16
N GLN A 89 12.97 -2.35 -0.28
CA GLN A 89 12.84 -1.52 0.92
C GLN A 89 12.59 -2.33 2.21
N GLY A 90 12.49 -3.64 2.11
CA GLY A 90 12.34 -4.52 3.26
C GLY A 90 13.65 -4.68 4.03
N ARG A 91 13.54 -4.71 5.36
CA ARG A 91 14.63 -5.05 6.26
C ARG A 91 14.37 -6.40 6.91
N VAL A 92 15.16 -7.41 6.58
CA VAL A 92 15.02 -8.75 7.14
C VAL A 92 15.34 -8.71 8.64
N VAL A 93 14.38 -9.11 9.46
CA VAL A 93 14.50 -9.20 10.92
C VAL A 93 14.82 -10.62 11.34
N PHE A 94 14.37 -11.60 10.55
CA PHE A 94 14.57 -13.01 10.77
C PHE A 94 14.38 -13.77 9.46
N SER A 95 15.26 -14.73 9.15
CA SER A 95 15.13 -15.66 8.02
C SER A 95 15.73 -17.02 8.40
N LYS A 96 15.03 -18.08 8.05
CA LYS A 96 15.53 -19.46 8.14
C LYS A 96 16.05 -19.91 6.76
N ARG A 97 17.31 -20.38 6.67
CA ARG A 97 17.86 -21.10 5.52
C ARG A 97 17.65 -20.41 4.17
N HIS A 98 17.78 -19.10 4.10
CA HIS A 98 17.63 -18.33 2.84
C HIS A 98 16.28 -18.49 2.12
N ILE A 99 15.22 -18.98 2.79
CA ILE A 99 13.91 -19.23 2.15
C ILE A 99 13.29 -17.97 1.57
N LEU A 100 13.45 -16.81 2.23
CA LEU A 100 12.97 -15.54 1.71
C LEU A 100 13.76 -15.13 0.47
N GLU A 101 15.05 -15.26 0.51
CA GLU A 101 15.96 -14.97 -0.59
C GLU A 101 15.59 -15.80 -1.82
N ASP A 102 15.36 -17.13 -1.67
CA ASP A 102 14.91 -18.02 -2.73
C ASP A 102 13.59 -17.53 -3.39
N VAL A 103 12.66 -17.01 -2.59
CA VAL A 103 11.39 -16.44 -3.10
C VAL A 103 11.64 -15.14 -3.86
N LEU A 104 12.49 -14.25 -3.33
CA LEU A 104 12.79 -12.96 -3.93
C LEU A 104 13.67 -13.08 -5.19
N GLU A 105 14.46 -14.16 -5.35
CA GLU A 105 15.21 -14.45 -6.57
C GLU A 105 14.29 -14.83 -7.74
N LYS A 106 13.13 -15.44 -7.47
CA LYS A 106 12.11 -15.76 -8.47
C LYS A 106 11.30 -14.54 -8.94
N LEU A 107 11.49 -13.37 -8.31
CA LEU A 107 10.68 -12.19 -8.57
C LEU A 107 10.85 -11.70 -10.01
N GLN A 108 9.76 -11.83 -10.77
CA GLN A 108 9.69 -11.41 -12.16
C GLN A 108 9.53 -9.88 -12.28
N PRO A 109 9.88 -9.27 -13.41
CA PRO A 109 9.54 -7.89 -13.70
C PRO A 109 8.02 -7.66 -13.59
N TYR A 110 7.62 -6.56 -12.98
CA TYR A 110 6.21 -6.17 -12.94
C TYR A 110 5.75 -5.72 -14.33
N ARG A 111 4.63 -6.27 -14.80
CA ARG A 111 4.07 -6.02 -16.15
C ARG A 111 2.55 -5.81 -16.14
N ARG A 112 1.96 -5.54 -14.99
CA ARG A 112 0.50 -5.52 -14.82
C ARG A 112 -0.08 -4.12 -14.70
N HIS A 113 0.55 -3.12 -15.30
CA HIS A 113 0.08 -1.73 -15.23
C HIS A 113 -1.37 -1.59 -15.73
N LYS A 114 -1.69 -2.20 -16.87
CA LYS A 114 -3.04 -2.10 -17.48
C LYS A 114 -4.11 -2.76 -16.63
N GLU A 115 -3.81 -3.95 -16.09
CA GLU A 115 -4.75 -4.66 -15.22
C GLU A 115 -5.00 -3.90 -13.91
N ASP A 116 -3.93 -3.37 -13.30
CA ASP A 116 -4.07 -2.64 -12.05
C ASP A 116 -4.77 -1.28 -12.26
N LEU A 117 -4.48 -0.56 -13.37
CA LEU A 117 -5.21 0.67 -13.71
C LEU A 117 -6.69 0.41 -13.99
N ARG A 118 -7.03 -0.68 -14.71
CA ARG A 118 -8.42 -1.08 -14.91
C ARG A 118 -9.11 -1.36 -13.57
N TYR A 119 -8.47 -2.10 -12.68
CA TYR A 119 -9.02 -2.37 -11.35
C TYR A 119 -9.25 -1.08 -10.54
N TYR A 120 -8.33 -0.11 -10.62
CA TYR A 120 -8.54 1.20 -9.97
C TYR A 120 -9.67 2.00 -10.62
N GLY A 121 -9.88 1.86 -11.93
CA GLY A 121 -11.04 2.42 -12.63
C GLY A 121 -12.36 1.82 -12.14
N GLU A 122 -12.41 0.50 -11.93
CA GLU A 122 -13.57 -0.19 -11.35
C GLU A 122 -13.86 0.32 -9.92
N LEU A 123 -12.84 0.45 -9.06
CA LEU A 123 -13.00 1.04 -7.73
C LEU A 123 -13.49 2.49 -7.77
N LEU A 124 -13.01 3.28 -8.74
CA LEU A 124 -13.50 4.65 -8.91
C LEU A 124 -14.97 4.68 -9.34
N ALA A 125 -15.38 3.78 -10.22
CA ALA A 125 -16.78 3.66 -10.64
C ALA A 125 -17.70 3.34 -9.45
N ASP A 126 -17.29 2.45 -8.54
CA ASP A 126 -18.02 2.16 -7.31
C ASP A 126 -18.16 3.39 -6.40
N VAL A 127 -17.12 4.22 -6.29
CA VAL A 127 -17.16 5.48 -5.53
C VAL A 127 -18.10 6.48 -6.20
N ILE A 128 -18.08 6.59 -7.53
CA ILE A 128 -19.00 7.48 -8.30
C ILE A 128 -20.44 7.05 -8.06
N ASP A 129 -20.76 5.77 -8.23
CA ASP A 129 -22.11 5.23 -7.98
C ASP A 129 -22.59 5.50 -6.54
N SER A 130 -21.69 5.32 -5.58
CA SER A 130 -21.93 5.66 -4.17
C SER A 130 -22.23 7.16 -3.96
N TYR A 131 -21.47 8.03 -4.60
CA TYR A 131 -21.65 9.49 -4.55
C TYR A 131 -22.96 9.92 -5.21
N GLU A 132 -23.29 9.38 -6.39
CA GLU A 132 -24.53 9.71 -7.10
C GLU A 132 -25.79 9.35 -6.29
N LYS A 133 -25.75 8.22 -5.57
CA LYS A 133 -26.85 7.78 -4.71
C LYS A 133 -27.02 8.61 -3.44
N ARG A 134 -25.95 9.16 -2.90
CA ARG A 134 -25.94 9.82 -1.56
C ARG A 134 -25.69 11.32 -1.61
N SER A 135 -25.27 11.84 -2.76
CA SER A 135 -24.80 13.24 -2.94
C SER A 135 -23.67 13.64 -1.97
N MET A 136 -22.98 12.66 -1.40
CA MET A 136 -21.87 12.87 -0.47
C MET A 136 -20.88 11.69 -0.54
N LEU A 137 -19.60 11.96 -0.25
CA LEU A 137 -18.58 10.93 -0.07
C LEU A 137 -18.48 10.55 1.41
N SER A 138 -18.53 9.27 1.70
CA SER A 138 -18.23 8.76 3.05
C SER A 138 -16.72 8.77 3.34
N GLU A 139 -16.35 8.61 4.61
CA GLU A 139 -14.94 8.43 4.99
C GLU A 139 -14.33 7.20 4.31
N PHE A 140 -15.13 6.15 4.09
CA PHE A 140 -14.71 4.97 3.32
C PHE A 140 -14.41 5.32 1.87
N ASP A 141 -15.31 6.04 1.17
CA ASP A 141 -15.10 6.45 -0.22
C ASP A 141 -13.81 7.29 -0.35
N MET A 142 -13.59 8.23 0.59
CA MET A 142 -12.36 9.03 0.62
C MET A 142 -11.10 8.17 0.84
N SER A 143 -11.21 7.13 1.67
CA SER A 143 -10.13 6.15 1.89
C SER A 143 -9.83 5.34 0.63
N VAL A 144 -10.85 4.99 -0.16
CA VAL A 144 -10.70 4.32 -1.46
C VAL A 144 -10.04 5.26 -2.47
N LEU A 145 -10.49 6.52 -2.59
CA LEU A 145 -9.88 7.52 -3.48
C LEU A 145 -8.39 7.74 -3.15
N PHE A 146 -8.03 7.80 -1.86
CA PHE A 146 -6.62 7.82 -1.47
C PHE A 146 -5.86 6.60 -1.97
N THR A 147 -6.44 5.42 -1.82
CA THR A 147 -5.80 4.15 -2.24
C THR A 147 -5.57 4.13 -3.74
N ILE A 148 -6.55 4.57 -4.53
CA ILE A 148 -6.44 4.73 -5.98
C ILE A 148 -5.30 5.71 -6.31
N ALA A 149 -5.34 6.94 -5.75
CA ALA A 149 -4.33 7.97 -6.02
C ALA A 149 -2.91 7.50 -5.70
N ARG A 150 -2.72 6.93 -4.49
CA ARG A 150 -1.41 6.42 -4.05
C ARG A 150 -0.88 5.32 -4.96
N ASN A 151 -1.72 4.34 -5.27
CA ASN A 151 -1.28 3.19 -6.06
C ASN A 151 -1.03 3.59 -7.52
N THR A 152 -1.81 4.51 -8.08
CA THR A 152 -1.55 5.08 -9.41
C THR A 152 -0.20 5.81 -9.45
N CYS A 153 0.13 6.59 -8.41
CA CYS A 153 1.47 7.21 -8.30
C CYS A 153 2.59 6.15 -8.20
N ILE A 154 2.36 5.02 -7.52
CA ILE A 154 3.33 3.90 -7.48
C ILE A 154 3.55 3.33 -8.89
N LEU A 155 2.49 3.15 -9.68
CA LEU A 155 2.59 2.68 -11.08
C LEU A 155 3.41 3.65 -11.93
N LEU A 156 3.11 4.95 -11.84
CA LEU A 156 3.88 6.00 -12.54
C LEU A 156 5.36 5.96 -12.14
N CYS A 157 5.68 5.85 -10.85
CA CYS A 157 7.06 5.73 -10.39
C CYS A 157 7.75 4.49 -10.94
N HIS A 158 7.03 3.37 -11.01
CA HIS A 158 7.56 2.13 -11.59
C HIS A 158 7.86 2.28 -13.08
N SER A 159 6.94 2.86 -13.86
CA SER A 159 7.13 3.14 -15.29
C SER A 159 8.33 4.06 -15.57
N LEU A 160 8.61 4.99 -14.66
CA LEU A 160 9.81 5.85 -14.70
C LEU A 160 11.11 5.12 -14.30
N GLY A 161 11.07 3.82 -14.02
CA GLY A 161 12.23 3.04 -13.58
C GLY A 161 12.70 3.35 -12.15
N ASN A 162 11.93 4.10 -11.36
CA ASN A 162 12.27 4.49 -9.99
C ASN A 162 11.12 4.21 -9.01
N PRO A 163 10.82 2.95 -8.71
CA PRO A 163 9.67 2.56 -7.90
C PRO A 163 9.75 3.15 -6.48
N LYS A 164 8.67 3.81 -6.05
CA LYS A 164 8.46 4.40 -4.72
C LYS A 164 7.18 3.82 -4.12
N PHE A 165 7.21 3.43 -2.85
CA PHE A 165 6.07 2.75 -2.20
C PHE A 165 5.53 3.48 -0.96
N GLY A 166 6.15 4.57 -0.55
CA GLY A 166 5.72 5.34 0.62
C GLY A 166 4.38 6.03 0.44
N ARG A 167 3.73 6.38 1.56
CA ARG A 167 2.45 7.11 1.57
C ARG A 167 2.52 8.38 0.71
N SER A 168 3.55 9.20 0.89
CA SER A 168 3.74 10.44 0.16
C SER A 168 4.86 10.39 -0.89
N ASN A 169 5.83 9.48 -0.74
CA ASN A 169 7.03 9.44 -1.59
C ASN A 169 6.72 9.17 -3.07
N ALA A 170 5.72 8.31 -3.35
CA ALA A 170 5.32 8.03 -4.73
C ALA A 170 4.68 9.28 -5.36
N TYR A 171 3.76 9.94 -4.66
CA TYR A 171 3.15 11.18 -5.10
C TYR A 171 4.18 12.29 -5.34
N LEU A 172 5.03 12.56 -4.33
CA LEU A 172 6.03 13.63 -4.42
C LEU A 172 7.03 13.40 -5.56
N TYR A 173 7.43 12.15 -5.79
CA TYR A 173 8.29 11.82 -6.92
C TYR A 173 7.58 12.00 -8.25
N ALA A 174 6.37 11.48 -8.42
CA ALA A 174 5.60 11.67 -9.64
C ALA A 174 5.37 13.17 -9.92
N LEU A 175 4.95 13.95 -8.91
CA LEU A 175 4.79 15.40 -9.01
C LEU A 175 6.08 16.08 -9.43
N SER A 176 7.24 15.71 -8.88
CA SER A 176 8.53 16.32 -9.20
C SER A 176 8.97 16.05 -10.64
N VAL A 177 8.59 14.90 -11.23
CA VAL A 177 8.93 14.53 -12.61
C VAL A 177 7.98 15.19 -13.60
N TYR A 178 6.68 15.09 -13.35
CA TYR A 178 5.65 15.55 -14.29
C TYR A 178 5.30 17.04 -14.14
N LYS A 179 5.59 17.62 -12.97
CA LYS A 179 5.43 19.08 -12.70
C LYS A 179 4.04 19.61 -13.09
N GLU A 180 4.03 20.62 -13.94
CA GLU A 180 2.81 21.34 -14.37
C GLU A 180 1.78 20.49 -15.12
N ILE A 181 2.21 19.36 -15.69
CA ILE A 181 1.30 18.44 -16.40
C ILE A 181 0.70 17.36 -15.46
N PHE A 182 1.13 17.34 -14.19
CA PHE A 182 0.59 16.39 -13.23
C PHE A 182 -0.85 16.76 -12.87
N PRO A 183 -1.83 15.83 -12.99
CA PRO A 183 -3.25 16.18 -13.03
C PRO A 183 -3.92 16.40 -11.67
N LEU A 184 -3.16 16.43 -10.57
CA LEU A 184 -3.70 16.70 -9.24
C LEU A 184 -3.30 18.08 -8.76
N ASP A 185 -4.26 18.85 -8.27
CA ASP A 185 -3.98 20.07 -7.51
C ASP A 185 -3.23 19.73 -6.22
N ASP A 186 -2.37 20.63 -5.77
CA ASP A 186 -1.47 20.45 -4.61
C ASP A 186 -2.19 20.06 -3.30
N TRP A 187 -3.46 20.44 -3.16
CA TRP A 187 -4.26 20.17 -1.97
C TRP A 187 -4.91 18.77 -1.95
N VAL A 188 -5.19 18.17 -3.14
CA VAL A 188 -6.01 16.93 -3.25
C VAL A 188 -5.35 15.75 -2.57
N TYR A 189 -4.10 15.46 -2.92
CA TYR A 189 -3.42 14.29 -2.36
C TYR A 189 -3.19 14.43 -0.83
N PRO A 190 -2.72 15.57 -0.30
CA PRO A 190 -2.65 15.79 1.13
C PRO A 190 -3.99 15.70 1.86
N PHE A 191 -5.07 16.17 1.22
CA PHE A 191 -6.43 16.03 1.74
C PHE A 191 -6.81 14.55 1.86
N LEU A 192 -6.67 13.78 0.80
CA LEU A 192 -6.97 12.35 0.81
C LEU A 192 -6.13 11.57 1.84
N CYS A 193 -4.86 11.93 2.03
CA CYS A 193 -4.03 11.38 3.11
C CYS A 193 -4.66 11.61 4.49
N SER A 194 -5.17 12.81 4.76
CA SER A 194 -5.81 13.14 6.04
C SER A 194 -7.11 12.36 6.23
N GLN A 195 -7.91 12.19 5.18
CA GLN A 195 -9.15 11.40 5.21
C GLN A 195 -8.88 9.91 5.46
N LYS A 196 -7.81 9.37 4.86
CA LYS A 196 -7.36 7.99 5.11
C LYS A 196 -6.99 7.77 6.58
N LEU A 197 -6.25 8.70 7.19
CA LEU A 197 -5.88 8.62 8.60
C LEU A 197 -7.09 8.76 9.52
N LEU A 198 -8.04 9.62 9.16
CA LEU A 198 -9.30 9.73 9.90
C LEU A 198 -10.07 8.41 9.87
N TYR A 199 -10.28 7.83 8.68
CA TYR A 199 -11.03 6.59 8.52
C TYR A 199 -10.37 5.40 9.22
N GLU A 200 -9.06 5.20 9.05
CA GLU A 200 -8.38 4.01 9.58
C GLU A 200 -8.05 4.09 11.07
N ARG A 201 -7.87 5.32 11.61
CA ARG A 201 -7.30 5.52 12.95
C ARG A 201 -8.05 6.52 13.81
N GLY A 202 -9.10 7.16 13.29
CA GLY A 202 -9.81 8.24 13.98
C GLY A 202 -8.95 9.51 14.19
N ILE A 203 -7.83 9.63 13.50
CA ILE A 203 -6.91 10.76 13.65
C ILE A 203 -7.36 11.91 12.75
N ARG A 204 -7.77 13.02 13.37
CA ARG A 204 -8.07 14.27 12.67
C ARG A 204 -6.81 15.12 12.59
N ILE A 205 -6.32 15.30 11.37
CA ILE A 205 -5.26 16.30 11.11
C ILE A 205 -5.95 17.62 10.83
N ASN A 206 -5.82 18.57 11.77
CA ASN A 206 -6.29 19.93 11.55
C ASN A 206 -5.37 20.59 10.53
N ARG A 207 -5.86 20.80 9.31
CA ARG A 207 -5.16 21.59 8.29
C ARG A 207 -5.96 22.87 8.10
N ASP A 208 -5.52 23.92 8.77
CA ASP A 208 -6.01 25.25 8.55
C ASP A 208 -5.80 25.60 7.05
N GLY A 209 -6.91 25.80 6.33
CA GLY A 209 -6.88 26.16 4.91
C GLY A 209 -7.44 25.14 3.91
N ILE A 210 -7.81 23.92 4.32
CA ILE A 210 -8.60 23.05 3.44
C ILE A 210 -10.02 23.59 3.41
N LYS A 211 -10.31 24.41 2.39
CA LYS A 211 -11.66 24.85 2.07
C LYS A 211 -12.54 23.62 1.84
N ASN A 212 -13.85 23.71 2.14
CA ASN A 212 -14.84 22.69 1.77
C ASN A 212 -14.92 22.62 0.23
N HIS A 213 -14.02 21.85 -0.37
CA HIS A 213 -14.08 21.63 -1.81
C HIS A 213 -15.24 20.68 -2.12
N PRO A 214 -15.99 20.92 -3.20
CA PRO A 214 -17.03 20.00 -3.64
C PRO A 214 -16.45 18.59 -3.84
N PRO A 215 -17.09 17.55 -3.30
CA PRO A 215 -16.62 16.16 -3.45
C PRO A 215 -16.38 15.75 -4.91
N ARG A 216 -17.16 16.30 -5.83
CA ARG A 216 -17.05 16.05 -7.27
C ARG A 216 -15.68 16.43 -7.82
N ILE A 217 -15.08 17.52 -7.38
CA ILE A 217 -13.73 17.94 -7.83
C ILE A 217 -12.69 16.87 -7.49
N VAL A 218 -12.78 16.26 -6.31
CA VAL A 218 -11.85 15.18 -5.92
C VAL A 218 -12.00 13.97 -6.85
N ILE A 219 -13.24 13.56 -7.14
CA ILE A 219 -13.53 12.45 -8.07
C ILE A 219 -12.93 12.74 -9.45
N ASP A 220 -13.23 13.93 -10.01
CA ASP A 220 -12.79 14.31 -11.34
C ASP A 220 -11.26 14.34 -11.45
N GLN A 221 -10.56 14.80 -10.42
CA GLN A 221 -9.10 14.79 -10.41
C GLN A 221 -8.50 13.38 -10.29
N ILE A 222 -9.13 12.48 -9.52
CA ILE A 222 -8.69 11.07 -9.46
C ILE A 222 -8.93 10.38 -10.80
N GLN A 223 -10.04 10.66 -11.47
CA GLN A 223 -10.27 10.18 -12.84
C GLN A 223 -9.18 10.68 -13.79
N SER A 224 -8.89 11.98 -13.76
CA SER A 224 -7.81 12.58 -14.57
C SER A 224 -6.44 11.95 -14.28
N LEU A 225 -6.16 11.57 -13.03
CA LEU A 225 -4.93 10.88 -12.66
C LEU A 225 -4.85 9.47 -13.26
N LEU A 226 -5.95 8.72 -13.28
CA LEU A 226 -6.00 7.40 -13.92
C LEU A 226 -5.78 7.51 -15.42
N GLU A 227 -6.50 8.42 -16.10
CA GLU A 227 -6.33 8.66 -17.54
C GLU A 227 -4.91 9.12 -17.89
N PHE A 228 -4.29 9.93 -17.02
CA PHE A 228 -2.90 10.32 -17.17
C PHE A 228 -1.96 9.13 -17.04
N ALA A 229 -2.19 8.25 -16.06
CA ALA A 229 -1.38 7.06 -15.87
C ALA A 229 -1.54 6.05 -17.00
N GLU A 230 -2.74 5.89 -17.56
CA GLU A 230 -2.97 5.04 -18.76
C GLU A 230 -2.13 5.48 -19.95
N ARG A 231 -1.94 6.79 -20.14
CA ARG A 231 -1.09 7.33 -21.21
C ARG A 231 0.41 7.21 -20.93
N ASN A 232 0.82 7.12 -19.66
CA ASN A 232 2.23 7.19 -19.25
C ASN A 232 2.80 5.87 -18.70
N CYS A 233 1.96 4.86 -18.44
CA CYS A 233 2.37 3.53 -17.94
C CYS A 233 2.32 2.46 -19.03
N GLY A 234 2.46 2.82 -20.31
CA GLY A 234 2.40 1.93 -21.45
C GLY A 234 3.61 1.01 -21.62
#